data_4242dcd7926b5c903ca5a4f0c500357c
#
_entry.id   4242dcd7926b5c903ca5a4f0c500357c
#
_cell.length_a   1.000
_cell.length_b   1.000
_cell.length_c   1.000
_cell.angle_alpha   90.00
_cell.angle_beta   90.00
_cell.angle_gamma   90.00
#
_symmetry.space_group_name_H-M   'P 1'
#
loop_
_entity.id
_entity.type
_entity.pdbx_description
1 polymer ?
#
loop_
_entity_poly.entity_id
_entity_poly.type
_entity_poly.pdbx_seq_one_letter_code
_entity_poly.pdbx_strand_id
1 'polypeptide(L)'
;MHIFRAPVVTLVARQQFIVPPHIRWKSDSEVAGEALAEFAGRLCYLSFGEDAGLEGGHKTIPGRTTNQAYLANILNTKHGSVLEHAVWTLLFEGVSRSLTHELIRHRAGFGFSQLSQRYVDESNIGFVVPPEIDEGTPAYDVWLASCGHAKESYRALLAAMIDQIGDHGTATMRKKRARQAARAVLPNSAETKILVTGNARAWRHFCEMRGSPTADIEIRRLAVTTLATLTSEAPHIFGDMEAVPDADGSEVVTTPHSKV
;
A
#
# COMPACT_ATOMS: atom_id res chain seq x y z
N MET A 1 7.45 -9.67 -24.71
CA MET A 1 7.32 -8.55 -23.74
C MET A 1 6.35 -9.00 -22.65
N HIS A 2 6.63 -8.72 -21.38
CA HIS A 2 5.72 -9.05 -20.28
C HIS A 2 4.72 -7.93 -20.06
N ILE A 3 3.42 -8.27 -20.01
CA ILE A 3 2.33 -7.29 -19.86
C ILE A 3 1.57 -7.64 -18.58
N PHE A 4 1.40 -6.64 -17.72
CA PHE A 4 0.63 -6.73 -16.50
C PHE A 4 -0.74 -6.05 -16.69
N ARG A 5 -1.80 -6.65 -16.12
CA ARG A 5 -3.18 -6.18 -16.27
C ARG A 5 -3.85 -5.87 -14.95
N ALA A 6 -3.27 -6.36 -13.86
CA ALA A 6 -3.80 -6.16 -12.51
C ALA A 6 -2.66 -6.09 -11.50
N PRO A 7 -2.81 -5.29 -10.43
CA PRO A 7 -1.86 -5.28 -9.34
C PRO A 7 -1.92 -6.58 -8.54
N VAL A 8 -0.78 -6.97 -8.00
CA VAL A 8 -0.66 -8.03 -7.00
C VAL A 8 -0.29 -7.39 -5.68
N VAL A 9 -1.06 -7.70 -4.64
CA VAL A 9 -0.84 -7.21 -3.27
C VAL A 9 -0.48 -8.40 -2.38
N THR A 10 0.70 -8.36 -1.79
CA THR A 10 1.17 -9.42 -0.89
C THR A 10 1.45 -8.85 0.50
N LEU A 11 0.86 -9.44 1.54
CA LEU A 11 1.23 -9.14 2.92
C LEU A 11 2.63 -9.68 3.20
N VAL A 12 3.55 -8.80 3.59
CA VAL A 12 4.96 -9.14 3.85
C VAL A 12 5.27 -9.15 5.33
N ALA A 13 4.71 -8.18 6.09
CA ALA A 13 4.96 -8.11 7.52
C ALA A 13 3.76 -7.54 8.28
N ARG A 14 3.61 -8.02 9.50
CA ARG A 14 2.71 -7.51 10.54
C ARG A 14 3.49 -7.38 11.85
N GLN A 15 3.05 -6.50 12.72
CA GLN A 15 3.66 -6.32 14.03
C GLN A 15 3.29 -7.45 14.99
N GLN A 16 4.08 -7.60 16.06
CA GLN A 16 3.75 -8.35 17.25
C GLN A 16 3.33 -7.37 18.35
N PHE A 17 2.32 -7.74 19.14
CA PHE A 17 1.94 -7.00 20.33
C PHE A 17 2.41 -7.74 21.59
N ILE A 18 3.07 -7.03 22.51
CA ILE A 18 3.57 -7.55 23.76
C ILE A 18 2.96 -6.72 24.88
N VAL A 19 2.08 -7.34 25.67
CA VAL A 19 1.48 -6.69 26.82
C VAL A 19 2.54 -6.46 27.91
N PRO A 20 2.65 -5.24 28.48
CA PRO A 20 3.56 -4.98 29.59
C PRO A 20 3.27 -5.93 30.78
N PRO A 21 4.30 -6.56 31.40
CA PRO A 21 4.10 -7.63 32.38
C PRO A 21 3.37 -7.21 33.66
N HIS A 22 3.33 -5.92 33.96
CA HIS A 22 2.62 -5.38 35.12
C HIS A 22 1.13 -5.08 34.84
N ILE A 23 0.69 -5.17 33.55
CA ILE A 23 -0.70 -4.94 33.17
C ILE A 23 -1.39 -6.29 32.96
N ARG A 24 -2.37 -6.61 33.79
CA ARG A 24 -3.17 -7.83 33.71
C ARG A 24 -4.38 -7.60 32.80
N TRP A 25 -4.10 -7.56 31.49
CA TRP A 25 -5.11 -7.37 30.47
C TRP A 25 -4.77 -8.20 29.24
N LYS A 26 -5.80 -8.70 28.56
CA LYS A 26 -5.67 -9.44 27.31
C LYS A 26 -6.83 -9.04 26.39
N SER A 27 -6.53 -8.76 25.13
CA SER A 27 -7.56 -8.64 24.07
C SER A 27 -8.15 -10.01 23.75
N ASP A 28 -9.39 -10.03 23.31
CA ASP A 28 -10.04 -11.19 22.69
C ASP A 28 -9.72 -11.29 21.17
N SER A 29 -9.11 -10.26 20.56
CA SER A 29 -8.54 -10.38 19.21
C SER A 29 -7.18 -11.07 19.23
N GLU A 30 -6.98 -12.01 18.31
CA GLU A 30 -5.68 -12.63 18.05
C GLU A 30 -4.82 -11.84 17.06
N VAL A 31 -5.38 -10.81 16.44
CA VAL A 31 -4.68 -9.90 15.52
C VAL A 31 -3.92 -8.85 16.32
N ALA A 32 -2.59 -8.94 16.29
CA ALA A 32 -1.71 -8.08 17.10
C ALA A 32 -1.96 -6.57 16.87
N GLY A 33 -2.25 -6.16 15.63
CA GLY A 33 -2.57 -4.77 15.30
C GLY A 33 -3.87 -4.29 15.93
N GLU A 34 -4.91 -5.12 15.91
CA GLU A 34 -6.19 -4.82 16.55
C GLU A 34 -6.06 -4.75 18.07
N ALA A 35 -5.36 -5.72 18.67
CA ALA A 35 -5.12 -5.76 20.11
C ALA A 35 -4.31 -4.54 20.58
N LEU A 36 -3.30 -4.11 19.81
CA LEU A 36 -2.52 -2.93 20.14
C LEU A 36 -3.33 -1.62 20.00
N ALA A 37 -4.16 -1.50 18.97
CA ALA A 37 -5.05 -0.33 18.82
C ALA A 37 -6.04 -0.23 19.98
N GLU A 38 -6.64 -1.35 20.41
CA GLU A 38 -7.49 -1.40 21.59
C GLU A 38 -6.71 -1.03 22.87
N PHE A 39 -5.52 -1.62 23.05
CA PHE A 39 -4.66 -1.32 24.19
C PHE A 39 -4.33 0.17 24.27
N ALA A 40 -3.94 0.78 23.16
CA ALA A 40 -3.62 2.21 23.09
C ALA A 40 -4.83 3.10 23.49
N GLY A 41 -6.01 2.75 22.99
CA GLY A 41 -7.22 3.49 23.36
C GLY A 41 -7.62 3.30 24.82
N ARG A 42 -7.51 2.07 25.36
CA ARG A 42 -7.77 1.82 26.79
C ARG A 42 -6.76 2.52 27.69
N LEU A 43 -5.52 2.64 27.26
CA LEU A 43 -4.46 3.33 28.02
C LEU A 43 -4.80 4.82 28.20
N CYS A 44 -5.37 5.48 27.19
CA CYS A 44 -5.76 6.88 27.28
C CYS A 44 -6.76 7.19 28.42
N TYR A 45 -7.57 6.19 28.81
CA TYR A 45 -8.62 6.34 29.82
C TYR A 45 -8.46 5.38 30.99
N LEU A 46 -7.33 4.64 31.08
CA LEU A 46 -7.09 3.59 32.06
C LEU A 46 -8.26 2.59 32.17
N SER A 47 -8.94 2.29 31.04
CA SER A 47 -10.18 1.50 30.97
C SER A 47 -9.96 0.00 30.76
N PHE A 48 -8.93 -0.58 31.39
CA PHE A 48 -8.58 -2.00 31.29
C PHE A 48 -9.42 -2.91 32.17
N GLY A 49 -10.16 -2.37 33.13
CA GLY A 49 -10.87 -3.07 34.19
C GLY A 49 -10.16 -2.93 35.56
N GLU A 50 -10.93 -3.14 36.63
CA GLU A 50 -10.44 -2.96 38.01
C GLU A 50 -9.27 -3.89 38.37
N ASP A 51 -9.24 -5.09 37.79
CA ASP A 51 -8.22 -6.12 38.05
C ASP A 51 -6.93 -5.97 37.24
N ALA A 52 -6.81 -4.93 36.40
CA ALA A 52 -5.67 -4.76 35.50
C ALA A 52 -4.34 -4.39 36.22
N GLY A 53 -4.38 -4.10 37.51
CA GLY A 53 -3.17 -3.80 38.31
C GLY A 53 -2.62 -2.38 38.12
N LEU A 54 -3.42 -1.48 37.55
CA LEU A 54 -3.08 -0.08 37.37
C LEU A 54 -3.78 0.79 38.42
N GLU A 55 -3.04 1.64 39.14
CA GLU A 55 -3.64 2.62 40.04
C GLU A 55 -4.52 3.61 39.24
N GLY A 56 -5.72 3.90 39.76
CA GLY A 56 -6.69 4.76 39.09
C GLY A 56 -7.40 4.12 37.88
N GLY A 57 -7.24 2.81 37.69
CA GLY A 57 -7.92 2.07 36.61
C GLY A 57 -9.44 2.15 36.73
N HIS A 58 -10.09 2.46 35.59
CA HIS A 58 -11.54 2.54 35.51
C HIS A 58 -12.16 1.22 35.11
N LYS A 59 -13.42 1.01 35.51
CA LYS A 59 -14.23 -0.12 35.06
C LYS A 59 -14.28 -0.19 33.55
N THR A 60 -14.33 -1.41 33.03
CA THR A 60 -14.63 -1.64 31.61
C THR A 60 -15.98 -1.02 31.28
N ILE A 61 -16.05 -0.20 30.24
CA ILE A 61 -17.30 0.46 29.84
C ILE A 61 -18.26 -0.62 29.29
N PRO A 62 -19.50 -0.73 29.81
CA PRO A 62 -20.48 -1.64 29.25
C PRO A 62 -20.68 -1.43 27.76
N GLY A 63 -20.79 -2.52 26.99
CA GLY A 63 -20.92 -2.46 25.51
C GLY A 63 -19.59 -2.29 24.75
N ARG A 64 -18.44 -2.22 25.45
CA ARG A 64 -17.09 -2.14 24.86
C ARG A 64 -16.16 -3.17 25.48
N THR A 65 -16.68 -4.37 25.68
CA THR A 65 -15.97 -5.47 26.38
C THR A 65 -15.15 -6.34 25.43
N THR A 66 -15.50 -6.33 24.14
CA THR A 66 -14.75 -7.03 23.07
C THR A 66 -13.93 -6.08 22.25
N ASN A 67 -12.85 -6.55 21.63
CA ASN A 67 -12.04 -5.78 20.69
C ASN A 67 -12.89 -5.20 19.55
N GLN A 68 -13.75 -6.01 18.94
CA GLN A 68 -14.66 -5.58 17.89
C GLN A 68 -15.54 -4.40 18.33
N ALA A 69 -16.20 -4.53 19.48
CA ALA A 69 -17.08 -3.46 20.00
C ALA A 69 -16.29 -2.20 20.38
N TYR A 70 -15.06 -2.40 20.89
CA TYR A 70 -14.15 -1.29 21.22
C TYR A 70 -13.72 -0.52 19.98
N LEU A 71 -13.22 -1.21 18.96
CA LEU A 71 -12.75 -0.59 17.71
C LEU A 71 -13.91 0.01 16.90
N ALA A 72 -15.08 -0.62 16.88
CA ALA A 72 -16.29 -0.02 16.30
C ALA A 72 -16.61 1.33 16.94
N ASN A 73 -16.48 1.44 18.27
CA ASN A 73 -16.65 2.75 18.94
C ASN A 73 -15.56 3.76 18.55
N ILE A 74 -14.30 3.33 18.41
CA ILE A 74 -13.20 4.20 17.93
C ILE A 74 -13.52 4.78 16.56
N LEU A 75 -14.02 3.96 15.64
CA LEU A 75 -14.44 4.39 14.30
C LEU A 75 -15.61 5.36 14.37
N ASN A 76 -16.67 5.02 15.13
CA ASN A 76 -17.88 5.85 15.32
C ASN A 76 -17.57 7.23 15.92
N THR A 77 -16.65 7.30 16.87
CA THR A 77 -16.27 8.54 17.55
C THR A 77 -15.12 9.28 16.85
N LYS A 78 -14.64 8.74 15.73
CA LYS A 78 -13.52 9.28 14.93
C LYS A 78 -12.22 9.48 15.71
N HIS A 79 -11.96 8.62 16.69
CA HIS A 79 -10.71 8.61 17.46
C HIS A 79 -9.60 7.85 16.73
N GLY A 80 -9.35 8.19 15.46
CA GLY A 80 -8.43 7.48 14.56
C GLY A 80 -6.97 7.48 15.00
N SER A 81 -6.58 8.31 15.98
CA SER A 81 -5.18 8.35 16.47
C SER A 81 -4.70 7.01 17.04
N VAL A 82 -5.58 6.22 17.66
CA VAL A 82 -5.20 4.91 18.21
C VAL A 82 -4.91 3.90 17.10
N LEU A 83 -5.44 4.09 15.90
CA LEU A 83 -5.18 3.24 14.74
C LEU A 83 -3.77 3.46 14.16
N GLU A 84 -3.10 4.55 14.54
CA GLU A 84 -1.73 4.82 14.09
C GLU A 84 -0.69 3.86 14.70
N HIS A 85 -1.05 3.15 15.76
CA HIS A 85 -0.19 2.14 16.39
C HIS A 85 -0.20 0.79 15.66
N ALA A 86 -1.25 0.47 14.90
CA ALA A 86 -1.35 -0.79 14.14
C ALA A 86 -0.67 -0.64 12.76
N VAL A 87 0.27 -1.55 12.42
CA VAL A 87 1.16 -1.40 11.24
C VAL A 87 1.22 -2.68 10.42
N TRP A 88 1.09 -2.55 9.09
CA TRP A 88 1.31 -3.63 8.13
C TRP A 88 2.24 -3.19 7.00
N THR A 89 2.97 -4.16 6.44
CA THR A 89 3.83 -3.96 5.28
C THR A 89 3.33 -4.81 4.13
N LEU A 90 3.04 -4.16 3.01
CA LEU A 90 2.57 -4.79 1.78
C LEU A 90 3.60 -4.62 0.67
N LEU A 91 3.73 -5.64 -0.18
CA LEU A 91 4.46 -5.56 -1.44
C LEU A 91 3.44 -5.41 -2.57
N PHE A 92 3.62 -4.39 -3.38
CA PHE A 92 2.87 -4.18 -4.62
C PHE A 92 3.73 -4.52 -5.82
N GLU A 93 3.20 -5.36 -6.70
CA GLU A 93 3.81 -5.78 -7.96
C GLU A 93 2.80 -5.62 -9.10
N GLY A 94 3.28 -5.56 -10.35
CA GLY A 94 2.40 -5.34 -11.49
C GLY A 94 1.74 -3.96 -11.49
N VAL A 95 2.41 -2.98 -10.91
CA VAL A 95 1.96 -1.57 -10.85
C VAL A 95 2.87 -0.70 -11.71
N SER A 96 2.28 0.33 -12.33
CA SER A 96 3.04 1.24 -13.18
C SER A 96 3.82 2.29 -12.37
N ARG A 97 4.82 2.87 -12.99
CA ARG A 97 5.49 4.05 -12.42
C ARG A 97 4.56 5.25 -12.34
N SER A 98 3.56 5.35 -13.23
CA SER A 98 2.52 6.36 -13.15
C SER A 98 1.77 6.24 -11.82
N LEU A 99 1.26 5.06 -11.51
CA LEU A 99 0.58 4.78 -10.23
C LEU A 99 1.45 5.15 -9.02
N THR A 100 2.74 4.80 -9.05
CA THR A 100 3.60 5.09 -7.89
C THR A 100 3.85 6.57 -7.66
N HIS A 101 3.77 7.42 -8.69
CA HIS A 101 3.80 8.88 -8.53
C HIS A 101 2.59 9.41 -7.75
N GLU A 102 1.45 8.77 -7.84
CA GLU A 102 0.28 9.10 -7.03
C GLU A 102 0.38 8.51 -5.62
N LEU A 103 0.81 7.26 -5.53
CA LEU A 103 0.95 6.53 -4.25
C LEU A 103 1.88 7.26 -3.27
N ILE A 104 3.05 7.71 -3.72
CA ILE A 104 4.04 8.39 -2.85
C ILE A 104 3.61 9.78 -2.38
N ARG A 105 2.47 10.30 -2.84
CA ARG A 105 1.88 11.54 -2.32
C ARG A 105 1.23 11.32 -0.94
N HIS A 106 0.89 10.10 -0.59
CA HIS A 106 0.45 9.69 0.74
C HIS A 106 1.66 9.56 1.64
N ARG A 107 2.04 10.62 2.37
CA ARG A 107 3.27 10.65 3.17
C ARG A 107 3.06 10.34 4.64
N ALA A 108 1.96 10.81 5.21
CA ALA A 108 1.67 10.62 6.63
C ALA A 108 1.38 9.14 6.93
N GLY A 109 2.14 8.54 7.85
CA GLY A 109 1.96 7.16 8.27
C GLY A 109 2.49 6.10 7.31
N PHE A 110 3.20 6.48 6.22
CA PHE A 110 3.76 5.55 5.23
C PHE A 110 5.28 5.60 5.13
N GLY A 111 5.89 4.43 4.85
CA GLY A 111 7.26 4.27 4.40
C GLY A 111 7.29 3.51 3.06
N PHE A 112 8.17 3.93 2.14
CA PHE A 112 8.24 3.40 0.77
C PHE A 112 9.64 2.91 0.42
N SER A 113 9.73 1.72 -0.22
CA SER A 113 10.94 1.21 -0.85
C SER A 113 10.61 0.69 -2.23
N GLN A 114 10.99 1.43 -3.26
CA GLN A 114 10.66 1.12 -4.66
C GLN A 114 11.87 0.59 -5.41
N LEU A 115 11.64 -0.37 -6.31
CA LEU A 115 12.63 -0.89 -7.25
C LEU A 115 13.33 0.25 -7.99
N SER A 116 14.64 0.27 -7.91
CA SER A 116 15.46 1.35 -8.44
C SER A 116 15.99 1.05 -9.83
N GLN A 117 15.53 1.80 -10.82
CA GLN A 117 16.03 1.76 -12.20
C GLN A 117 17.50 2.22 -12.37
N ARG A 118 18.15 2.69 -11.30
CA ARG A 118 19.59 3.01 -11.31
C ARG A 118 20.45 1.79 -11.03
N TYR A 119 19.91 0.84 -10.26
CA TYR A 119 20.64 -0.35 -9.81
C TYR A 119 20.21 -1.62 -10.53
N VAL A 120 18.96 -1.71 -10.91
CA VAL A 120 18.39 -2.84 -11.64
C VAL A 120 18.48 -2.58 -13.14
N ASP A 121 18.76 -3.61 -13.91
CA ASP A 121 18.78 -3.55 -15.37
C ASP A 121 17.36 -3.80 -15.93
N GLU A 122 16.84 -2.81 -16.61
CA GLU A 122 15.48 -2.81 -17.17
C GLU A 122 15.44 -3.32 -18.62
N SER A 123 16.49 -3.97 -19.12
CA SER A 123 16.54 -4.53 -20.48
C SER A 123 15.41 -5.54 -20.75
N ASN A 124 14.86 -6.13 -19.70
CA ASN A 124 13.72 -7.05 -19.77
C ASN A 124 12.47 -6.55 -19.06
N ILE A 125 12.36 -5.22 -18.88
CA ILE A 125 11.22 -4.60 -18.23
C ILE A 125 9.87 -5.05 -18.81
N GLY A 126 8.88 -5.22 -17.95
CA GLY A 126 7.48 -5.37 -18.32
C GLY A 126 6.74 -4.05 -18.30
N PHE A 127 5.51 -4.04 -18.77
CA PHE A 127 4.68 -2.85 -18.84
C PHE A 127 3.28 -3.15 -18.31
N VAL A 128 2.69 -2.18 -17.64
CA VAL A 128 1.31 -2.23 -17.16
C VAL A 128 0.41 -1.58 -18.20
N VAL A 129 -0.54 -2.34 -18.74
CA VAL A 129 -1.51 -1.76 -19.66
C VAL A 129 -2.53 -0.94 -18.87
N PRO A 130 -2.79 0.31 -19.26
CA PRO A 130 -3.85 1.11 -18.65
C PRO A 130 -5.20 0.38 -18.70
N PRO A 131 -5.96 0.37 -17.60
CA PRO A 131 -7.24 -0.37 -17.55
C PRO A 131 -8.25 0.02 -18.62
N GLU A 132 -8.16 1.24 -19.17
CA GLU A 132 -9.01 1.79 -20.22
C GLU A 132 -8.65 1.28 -21.63
N ILE A 133 -7.53 0.56 -21.79
CA ILE A 133 -7.07 0.06 -23.08
C ILE A 133 -7.41 -1.44 -23.19
N ASP A 134 -8.46 -1.72 -23.94
CA ASP A 134 -8.89 -3.10 -24.23
C ASP A 134 -7.96 -3.79 -25.23
N GLU A 135 -7.67 -5.07 -24.96
CA GLU A 135 -6.90 -5.91 -25.86
C GLU A 135 -7.63 -6.12 -27.20
N GLY A 136 -6.86 -6.15 -28.29
CA GLY A 136 -7.40 -6.32 -29.64
C GLY A 136 -7.98 -5.04 -30.24
N THR A 137 -7.77 -3.90 -29.58
CA THR A 137 -8.15 -2.58 -30.13
C THR A 137 -6.98 -1.87 -30.78
N PRO A 138 -7.22 -0.93 -31.70
CA PRO A 138 -6.15 -0.09 -32.26
C PRO A 138 -5.36 0.70 -31.20
N ALA A 139 -6.01 1.09 -30.10
CA ALA A 139 -5.35 1.75 -28.98
C ALA A 139 -4.33 0.83 -28.29
N TYR A 140 -4.68 -0.43 -28.12
CA TYR A 140 -3.77 -1.45 -27.58
C TYR A 140 -2.55 -1.68 -28.48
N ASP A 141 -2.76 -1.76 -29.80
CA ASP A 141 -1.67 -1.94 -30.76
C ASP A 141 -0.68 -0.77 -30.73
N VAL A 142 -1.18 0.45 -30.68
CA VAL A 142 -0.35 1.66 -30.57
C VAL A 142 0.44 1.67 -29.25
N TRP A 143 -0.22 1.36 -28.13
CA TRP A 143 0.42 1.29 -26.83
C TRP A 143 1.50 0.20 -26.80
N LEU A 144 1.20 -1.01 -27.31
CA LEU A 144 2.10 -2.14 -27.35
C LEU A 144 3.36 -1.85 -28.17
N ALA A 145 3.17 -1.26 -29.36
CA ALA A 145 4.28 -0.86 -30.24
C ALA A 145 5.17 0.20 -29.55
N SER A 146 4.57 1.18 -28.87
CA SER A 146 5.29 2.23 -28.15
C SER A 146 6.12 1.65 -26.99
N CYS A 147 5.59 0.70 -26.24
CA CYS A 147 6.30 -0.02 -25.19
C CYS A 147 7.47 -0.85 -25.75
N GLY A 148 7.27 -1.51 -26.89
CA GLY A 148 8.32 -2.22 -27.62
C GLY A 148 9.48 -1.30 -28.00
N HIS A 149 9.18 -0.19 -28.66
CA HIS A 149 10.15 0.84 -29.02
C HIS A 149 10.91 1.40 -27.82
N ALA A 150 10.23 1.70 -26.72
CA ALA A 150 10.85 2.20 -25.49
C ALA A 150 11.85 1.20 -24.92
N LYS A 151 11.51 -0.09 -24.89
CA LYS A 151 12.39 -1.17 -24.45
C LYS A 151 13.65 -1.29 -25.31
N GLU A 152 13.50 -1.19 -26.62
CA GLU A 152 14.61 -1.24 -27.58
C GLU A 152 15.51 0.02 -27.42
N SER A 153 14.90 1.20 -27.29
CA SER A 153 15.59 2.46 -27.03
C SER A 153 16.39 2.42 -25.73
N TYR A 154 15.81 1.83 -24.67
CA TYR A 154 16.55 1.64 -23.42
C TYR A 154 17.81 0.80 -23.61
N ARG A 155 17.71 -0.34 -24.31
CA ARG A 155 18.87 -1.23 -24.58
C ARG A 155 19.95 -0.54 -25.40
N ALA A 156 19.56 0.15 -26.47
CA ALA A 156 20.48 0.87 -27.32
C ALA A 156 21.17 2.01 -26.56
N LEU A 157 20.40 2.79 -25.80
CA LEU A 157 20.96 3.89 -25.00
C LEU A 157 21.86 3.38 -23.86
N LEU A 158 21.50 2.26 -23.23
CA LEU A 158 22.34 1.64 -22.21
C LEU A 158 23.70 1.24 -22.76
N ALA A 159 23.73 0.59 -23.94
CA ALA A 159 24.98 0.20 -24.60
C ALA A 159 25.82 1.43 -24.97
N ALA A 160 25.22 2.40 -25.66
CA ALA A 160 25.92 3.63 -26.05
C ALA A 160 26.48 4.40 -24.85
N MET A 161 25.76 4.44 -23.74
CA MET A 161 26.23 5.08 -22.50
C MET A 161 27.38 4.32 -21.84
N ILE A 162 27.39 3.01 -21.89
CA ILE A 162 28.51 2.19 -21.39
C ILE A 162 29.75 2.52 -22.20
N ASP A 163 29.67 2.56 -23.53
CA ASP A 163 30.78 2.89 -24.43
C ASP A 163 31.26 4.34 -24.20
N GLN A 164 30.33 5.30 -24.09
CA GLN A 164 30.66 6.71 -23.84
C GLN A 164 31.36 6.94 -22.49
N ILE A 165 30.96 6.23 -21.44
CA ILE A 165 31.56 6.35 -20.10
C ILE A 165 32.96 5.73 -20.09
N GLY A 166 33.23 4.72 -20.93
CA GLY A 166 34.52 4.04 -21.00
C GLY A 166 34.96 3.50 -19.65
N ASP A 167 36.25 3.63 -19.35
CA ASP A 167 36.84 3.08 -18.12
C ASP A 167 36.86 4.03 -16.91
N HIS A 168 36.11 5.12 -16.97
CA HIS A 168 36.06 6.10 -15.88
C HIS A 168 35.26 5.59 -14.65
N GLY A 169 35.96 5.32 -13.55
CA GLY A 169 35.42 4.87 -12.27
C GLY A 169 35.24 3.34 -12.16
N THR A 170 34.63 2.90 -11.09
CA THR A 170 34.40 1.46 -10.85
C THR A 170 33.33 0.90 -11.79
N ALA A 171 33.39 -0.41 -12.08
CA ALA A 171 32.36 -1.08 -12.91
C ALA A 171 30.93 -0.84 -12.42
N THR A 172 30.71 -0.83 -11.10
CA THR A 172 29.40 -0.56 -10.49
C THR A 172 28.95 0.88 -10.77
N MET A 173 29.84 1.85 -10.65
CA MET A 173 29.51 3.26 -10.93
C MET A 173 29.19 3.48 -12.42
N ARG A 174 29.95 2.86 -13.33
CA ARG A 174 29.70 2.93 -14.77
C ARG A 174 28.31 2.40 -15.12
N LYS A 175 27.97 1.19 -14.65
CA LYS A 175 26.64 0.58 -14.87
C LYS A 175 25.54 1.47 -14.31
N LYS A 176 25.69 1.99 -13.07
CA LYS A 176 24.71 2.89 -12.44
C LYS A 176 24.47 4.16 -13.26
N ARG A 177 25.55 4.81 -13.76
CA ARG A 177 25.44 6.03 -14.59
C ARG A 177 24.76 5.74 -15.92
N ALA A 178 25.13 4.64 -16.59
CA ALA A 178 24.55 4.24 -17.87
C ALA A 178 23.04 3.95 -17.71
N ARG A 179 22.62 3.17 -16.70
CA ARG A 179 21.20 2.90 -16.41
C ARG A 179 20.43 4.17 -16.03
N GLN A 180 21.06 5.07 -15.26
CA GLN A 180 20.46 6.34 -14.88
C GLN A 180 20.09 7.20 -16.10
N ALA A 181 20.92 7.20 -17.14
CA ALA A 181 20.62 7.87 -18.41
C ALA A 181 19.61 7.09 -19.23
N ALA A 182 19.82 5.78 -19.40
CA ALA A 182 18.96 4.94 -20.24
C ALA A 182 17.49 4.91 -19.82
N ARG A 183 17.19 4.93 -18.51
CA ARG A 183 15.81 4.95 -18.00
C ARG A 183 14.97 6.16 -18.47
N ALA A 184 15.60 7.20 -18.98
CA ALA A 184 14.88 8.41 -19.45
C ALA A 184 13.94 8.13 -20.63
N VAL A 185 14.15 7.03 -21.37
CA VAL A 185 13.27 6.65 -22.49
C VAL A 185 12.18 5.66 -22.11
N LEU A 186 12.12 5.23 -20.85
CA LEU A 186 11.06 4.33 -20.38
C LEU A 186 9.77 5.11 -20.10
N PRO A 187 8.61 4.61 -20.56
CA PRO A 187 7.32 5.29 -20.35
C PRO A 187 6.82 5.13 -18.90
N ASN A 188 5.81 5.91 -18.56
CA ASN A 188 5.12 5.82 -17.27
C ASN A 188 4.46 4.44 -17.03
N SER A 189 4.09 3.73 -18.09
CA SER A 189 3.56 2.35 -18.01
C SER A 189 4.61 1.29 -17.67
N ALA A 190 5.89 1.66 -17.53
CA ALA A 190 6.94 0.76 -17.05
C ALA A 190 6.56 0.17 -15.69
N GLU A 191 6.55 -1.17 -15.60
CA GLU A 191 6.23 -1.88 -14.36
C GLU A 191 7.28 -1.61 -13.28
N THR A 192 6.84 -1.61 -12.05
CA THR A 192 7.70 -1.50 -10.88
C THR A 192 7.12 -2.30 -9.71
N LYS A 193 8.00 -2.53 -8.72
CA LYS A 193 7.63 -3.13 -7.44
C LYS A 193 7.92 -2.14 -6.33
N ILE A 194 7.01 -2.08 -5.37
CA ILE A 194 7.17 -1.17 -4.24
C ILE A 194 6.70 -1.83 -2.94
N LEU A 195 7.60 -1.84 -1.95
CA LEU A 195 7.28 -2.22 -0.59
C LEU A 195 6.74 -0.99 0.14
N VAL A 196 5.61 -1.14 0.79
CA VAL A 196 4.91 -0.05 1.48
C VAL A 196 4.59 -0.49 2.89
N THR A 197 5.12 0.22 3.87
CA THR A 197 4.75 0.07 5.28
C THR A 197 3.83 1.21 5.66
N GLY A 198 2.69 0.89 6.28
CA GLY A 198 1.73 1.90 6.69
C GLY A 198 1.03 1.54 7.99
N ASN A 199 0.64 2.56 8.76
CA ASN A 199 -0.26 2.35 9.88
C ASN A 199 -1.73 2.23 9.41
N ALA A 200 -2.60 1.68 10.26
CA ALA A 200 -3.99 1.42 9.90
C ALA A 200 -4.74 2.68 9.46
N ARG A 201 -4.52 3.80 10.12
CA ARG A 201 -5.16 5.07 9.74
C ARG A 201 -4.75 5.51 8.34
N ALA A 202 -3.46 5.40 8.02
CA ALA A 202 -2.93 5.72 6.70
C ALA A 202 -3.48 4.77 5.63
N TRP A 203 -3.56 3.47 5.91
CA TRP A 203 -4.15 2.48 5.00
C TRP A 203 -5.65 2.72 4.78
N ARG A 204 -6.44 3.01 5.81
CA ARG A 204 -7.85 3.38 5.67
C ARG A 204 -8.00 4.61 4.76
N HIS A 205 -7.22 5.66 5.03
CA HIS A 205 -7.22 6.87 4.20
C HIS A 205 -6.82 6.59 2.74
N PHE A 206 -5.82 5.73 2.51
CA PHE A 206 -5.43 5.33 1.16
C PHE A 206 -6.58 4.61 0.44
N CYS A 207 -7.20 3.61 1.09
CA CYS A 207 -8.31 2.85 0.51
C CYS A 207 -9.52 3.76 0.22
N GLU A 208 -9.88 4.68 1.12
CA GLU A 208 -10.96 5.64 0.92
C GLU A 208 -10.67 6.60 -0.23
N MET A 209 -9.51 7.23 -0.23
CA MET A 209 -9.17 8.28 -1.21
C MET A 209 -8.88 7.73 -2.59
N ARG A 210 -8.21 6.59 -2.68
CA ARG A 210 -7.81 5.99 -3.95
C ARG A 210 -8.80 4.95 -4.45
N GLY A 211 -9.69 4.44 -3.60
CA GLY A 211 -10.87 3.69 -3.99
C GLY A 211 -12.05 4.56 -4.45
N SER A 212 -11.91 5.89 -4.45
CA SER A 212 -12.95 6.83 -4.88
C SER A 212 -13.22 6.73 -6.39
N PRO A 213 -14.47 6.95 -6.87
CA PRO A 213 -14.79 6.97 -8.30
C PRO A 213 -14.03 8.05 -9.10
N THR A 214 -13.49 9.06 -8.43
CA THR A 214 -12.69 10.12 -9.07
C THR A 214 -11.20 9.80 -9.18
N ALA A 215 -10.73 8.70 -8.59
CA ALA A 215 -9.35 8.27 -8.70
C ALA A 215 -9.09 7.61 -10.06
N ASP A 216 -7.82 7.67 -10.51
CA ASP A 216 -7.35 6.90 -11.67
C ASP A 216 -7.67 5.40 -11.49
N ILE A 217 -8.13 4.73 -12.55
CA ILE A 217 -8.63 3.36 -12.44
C ILE A 217 -7.54 2.38 -11.99
N GLU A 218 -6.28 2.60 -12.39
CA GLU A 218 -5.19 1.71 -11.99
C GLU A 218 -4.98 1.74 -10.47
N ILE A 219 -4.86 2.93 -9.87
CA ILE A 219 -4.66 3.05 -8.42
C ILE A 219 -5.94 2.68 -7.64
N ARG A 220 -7.12 2.85 -8.23
CA ARG A 220 -8.40 2.40 -7.66
C ARG A 220 -8.42 0.88 -7.51
N ARG A 221 -8.02 0.14 -8.55
CA ARG A 221 -7.87 -1.33 -8.49
C ARG A 221 -6.88 -1.75 -7.40
N LEU A 222 -5.77 -1.02 -7.26
CA LEU A 222 -4.81 -1.27 -6.18
C LEU A 222 -5.45 -1.04 -4.82
N ALA A 223 -6.22 0.04 -4.63
CA ALA A 223 -6.89 0.34 -3.36
C ALA A 223 -7.91 -0.73 -2.97
N VAL A 224 -8.71 -1.22 -3.92
CA VAL A 224 -9.67 -2.32 -3.72
C VAL A 224 -8.95 -3.61 -3.31
N THR A 225 -7.90 -4.00 -4.04
CA THR A 225 -7.12 -5.21 -3.72
C THR A 225 -6.41 -5.09 -2.36
N THR A 226 -5.91 -3.89 -2.05
CA THR A 226 -5.30 -3.59 -0.74
C THR A 226 -6.34 -3.71 0.39
N LEU A 227 -7.53 -3.17 0.19
CA LEU A 227 -8.63 -3.28 1.16
C LEU A 227 -8.99 -4.75 1.42
N ALA A 228 -9.15 -5.56 0.39
CA ALA A 228 -9.46 -6.98 0.54
C ALA A 228 -8.40 -7.71 1.37
N THR A 229 -7.10 -7.43 1.12
CA THR A 229 -5.99 -7.99 1.88
C THR A 229 -6.05 -7.57 3.36
N LEU A 230 -6.25 -6.28 3.63
CA LEU A 230 -6.27 -5.73 4.99
C LEU A 230 -7.53 -6.09 5.78
N THR A 231 -8.68 -6.22 5.12
CA THR A 231 -9.92 -6.68 5.75
C THR A 231 -9.80 -8.14 6.20
N SER A 232 -9.16 -8.99 5.37
CA SER A 232 -8.86 -10.38 5.77
C SER A 232 -7.87 -10.46 6.93
N GLU A 233 -6.96 -9.51 7.04
CA GLU A 233 -5.91 -9.46 8.07
C GLU A 233 -6.39 -8.84 9.39
N ALA A 234 -7.24 -7.81 9.33
CA ALA A 234 -7.70 -7.06 10.51
C ALA A 234 -9.16 -6.58 10.35
N PRO A 235 -10.13 -7.52 10.45
CA PRO A 235 -11.53 -7.24 10.17
C PRO A 235 -12.16 -6.19 11.11
N HIS A 236 -11.70 -6.07 12.36
CA HIS A 236 -12.24 -5.07 13.29
C HIS A 236 -11.78 -3.64 12.98
N ILE A 237 -10.73 -3.49 12.15
CA ILE A 237 -10.22 -2.18 11.71
C ILE A 237 -10.71 -1.81 10.32
N PHE A 238 -10.83 -2.78 9.41
CA PHE A 238 -11.13 -2.52 7.99
C PHE A 238 -12.49 -3.05 7.53
N GLY A 239 -13.18 -3.85 8.35
CA GLY A 239 -14.41 -4.54 7.96
C GLY A 239 -15.66 -3.65 7.79
N ASP A 240 -15.57 -2.35 8.10
CA ASP A 240 -16.59 -1.34 7.80
C ASP A 240 -16.44 -0.73 6.40
N MET A 241 -15.33 -1.01 5.74
CA MET A 241 -15.04 -0.54 4.37
C MET A 241 -15.43 -1.64 3.37
N GLU A 242 -16.12 -1.26 2.32
CA GLU A 242 -16.64 -2.20 1.32
C GLU A 242 -16.25 -1.78 -0.09
N ALA A 243 -15.86 -2.75 -0.90
CA ALA A 243 -15.73 -2.57 -2.35
C ALA A 243 -17.10 -2.82 -2.99
N VAL A 244 -17.62 -1.83 -3.71
CA VAL A 244 -18.94 -1.90 -4.36
C VAL A 244 -18.82 -1.57 -5.84
N PRO A 245 -19.64 -2.18 -6.73
CA PRO A 245 -19.66 -1.86 -8.14
C PRO A 245 -19.95 -0.37 -8.40
N ASP A 246 -19.22 0.24 -9.34
CA ASP A 246 -19.48 1.58 -9.86
C ASP A 246 -20.15 1.53 -11.24
N ALA A 247 -20.63 2.67 -11.70
CA ALA A 247 -21.35 2.80 -12.97
C ALA A 247 -20.49 2.47 -14.20
N ASP A 248 -19.16 2.59 -14.10
CA ASP A 248 -18.20 2.25 -15.17
C ASP A 248 -17.82 0.76 -15.20
N GLY A 249 -18.44 -0.08 -14.35
CA GLY A 249 -18.16 -1.51 -14.23
C GLY A 249 -16.90 -1.83 -13.41
N SER A 250 -16.23 -0.84 -12.83
CA SER A 250 -15.16 -1.03 -11.87
C SER A 250 -15.72 -1.09 -10.43
N GLU A 251 -14.83 -1.29 -9.45
CA GLU A 251 -15.20 -1.23 -8.03
C GLU A 251 -14.69 0.07 -7.39
N VAL A 252 -15.46 0.58 -6.44
CA VAL A 252 -15.11 1.72 -5.59
C VAL A 252 -15.19 1.34 -4.13
N VAL A 253 -14.45 2.02 -3.28
CA VAL A 253 -14.44 1.80 -1.83
C VAL A 253 -15.38 2.78 -1.15
N THR A 254 -16.25 2.26 -0.31
CA THR A 254 -17.17 3.03 0.54
C THR A 254 -16.93 2.73 2.02
N THR A 255 -17.22 3.67 2.90
CA THR A 255 -17.19 3.51 4.35
C THR A 255 -18.14 4.47 5.04
N PRO A 256 -18.85 4.05 6.11
CA PRO A 256 -19.62 4.95 6.95
C PRO A 256 -18.74 5.84 7.83
N HIS A 257 -17.44 5.52 7.97
CA HIS A 257 -16.50 6.18 8.87
C HIS A 257 -15.40 6.94 8.10
N SER A 258 -15.82 7.86 7.22
CA SER A 258 -14.90 8.69 6.43
C SER A 258 -13.95 9.50 7.32
N LYS A 259 -12.69 9.60 6.91
CA LYS A 259 -11.62 10.39 7.54
C LYS A 259 -11.28 9.99 8.99
N VAL A 260 -11.43 8.74 9.32
CA VAL A 260 -10.99 8.19 10.62
C VAL A 260 -9.52 7.83 10.62
#